data_5108a8d67fbabefc6e2cdfa252a513f8
#
_entry.id   5108a8d67fbabefc6e2cdfa252a513f8
#
_cell.length_a   1.000
_cell.length_b   1.000
_cell.length_c   1.000
_cell.angle_alpha   90.00
_cell.angle_beta   90.00
_cell.angle_gamma   90.00
#
_symmetry.space_group_name_H-M   'P 1'
#
loop_
_entity.id
_entity.type
_entity.pdbx_description
1 polymer ?
#
loop_
_entity_poly.entity_id
_entity_poly.type
_entity_poly.pdbx_seq_one_letter_code
_entity_poly.pdbx_strand_id
1 'polypeptide(L)'
;NTLMVEPTESESLVEVDRFCEAMLHIRKEIQEVIDGKIAAEDSVLHHAPHTIEDIAGEWPRAYTREKALFPVATLRKRAYYPPVSRIDAVFGDRNLVCTCAPIEEYAISLDADTVTV
;
A
#
# COMPACT_ATOMS: atom_id res chain seq x y z
N ASN A 1 2.73 -19.84 5.86
CA ASN A 1 2.79 -18.38 5.83
C ASN A 1 2.60 -17.88 7.26
N THR A 2 3.49 -17.00 7.72
CA THR A 2 3.48 -16.46 9.08
C THR A 2 3.61 -14.95 9.00
N LEU A 3 2.82 -14.23 9.79
CA LEU A 3 2.96 -12.81 10.02
C LEU A 3 3.61 -12.64 11.40
N MET A 4 4.74 -11.94 11.45
CA MET A 4 5.39 -11.55 12.70
C MET A 4 5.11 -10.08 12.97
N VAL A 5 4.63 -9.77 14.17
CA VAL A 5 4.32 -8.41 14.62
C VAL A 5 5.06 -8.17 15.91
N GLU A 6 5.89 -7.14 15.95
CA GLU A 6 6.72 -6.80 17.09
C GLU A 6 6.55 -5.32 17.43
N PRO A 7 5.58 -4.97 18.27
CA PRO A 7 5.46 -3.61 18.78
C PRO A 7 6.62 -3.30 19.72
N THR A 8 7.21 -2.11 19.55
CA THR A 8 8.25 -1.63 20.47
C THR A 8 7.62 -1.01 21.73
N GLU A 9 8.40 -0.87 22.79
CA GLU A 9 8.00 -0.20 24.05
C GLU A 9 7.72 1.31 23.86
N SER A 10 8.17 1.90 22.75
CA SER A 10 7.89 3.30 22.40
C SER A 10 6.52 3.51 21.77
N GLU A 11 5.81 2.45 21.39
CA GLU A 11 4.47 2.56 20.86
C GLU A 11 3.45 2.89 21.94
N SER A 12 2.57 3.84 21.64
CA SER A 12 1.50 4.17 22.57
C SER A 12 0.41 3.09 22.59
N LEU A 13 -0.28 2.93 23.72
CA LEU A 13 -1.42 2.02 23.80
C LEU A 13 -2.48 2.30 22.75
N VAL A 14 -2.71 3.57 22.42
CA VAL A 14 -3.67 3.98 21.35
C VAL A 14 -3.28 3.41 19.98
N GLU A 15 -1.98 3.37 19.66
CA GLU A 15 -1.51 2.79 18.40
C GLU A 15 -1.63 1.27 18.39
N VAL A 16 -1.34 0.62 19.50
CA VAL A 16 -1.52 -0.83 19.67
C VAL A 16 -2.99 -1.21 19.54
N ASP A 17 -3.89 -0.48 20.20
CA ASP A 17 -5.33 -0.71 20.11
C ASP A 17 -5.84 -0.50 18.68
N ARG A 18 -5.36 0.53 17.98
CA ARG A 18 -5.69 0.80 16.58
C ARG A 18 -5.25 -0.33 15.66
N PHE A 19 -4.06 -0.88 15.89
CA PHE A 19 -3.59 -2.04 15.15
C PHE A 19 -4.49 -3.25 15.39
N CYS A 20 -4.85 -3.53 16.64
CA CYS A 20 -5.76 -4.62 16.99
C CYS A 20 -7.14 -4.45 16.34
N GLU A 21 -7.69 -3.22 16.35
CA GLU A 21 -8.96 -2.89 15.69
C GLU A 21 -8.89 -3.18 14.19
N ALA A 22 -7.80 -2.77 13.52
CA ALA A 22 -7.58 -3.01 12.11
C ALA A 22 -7.52 -4.52 11.79
N MET A 23 -6.78 -5.30 12.58
CA MET A 23 -6.68 -6.75 12.40
C MET A 23 -8.02 -7.46 12.59
N LEU A 24 -8.81 -7.04 13.58
CA LEU A 24 -10.16 -7.56 13.81
C LEU A 24 -11.11 -7.21 12.64
N HIS A 25 -10.94 -6.02 12.07
CA HIS A 25 -11.73 -5.61 10.90
C HIS A 25 -11.39 -6.45 9.66
N ILE A 26 -10.09 -6.60 9.35
CA ILE A 26 -9.61 -7.47 8.27
C ILE A 26 -10.15 -8.90 8.45
N ARG A 27 -10.15 -9.43 9.68
CA ARG A 27 -10.71 -10.76 9.95
C ARG A 27 -12.20 -10.85 9.64
N LYS A 28 -12.98 -9.78 9.88
CA LYS A 28 -14.40 -9.73 9.49
C LYS A 28 -14.58 -9.71 7.98
N GLU A 29 -13.78 -8.95 7.25
CA GLU A 29 -13.81 -8.91 5.78
C GLU A 29 -13.44 -10.28 5.18
N ILE A 30 -12.44 -10.96 5.73
CA ILE A 30 -12.11 -12.35 5.36
C ILE A 30 -13.32 -13.26 5.58
N GLN A 31 -14.05 -13.09 6.69
CA GLN A 31 -15.22 -13.91 6.98
C GLN A 31 -16.37 -13.66 5.99
N GLU A 32 -16.54 -12.41 5.51
CA GLU A 32 -17.53 -12.09 4.46
C GLU A 32 -17.24 -12.87 3.16
N VAL A 33 -15.98 -13.05 2.80
CA VAL A 33 -15.57 -13.85 1.65
C VAL A 33 -15.81 -15.35 1.89
N ILE A 34 -15.43 -15.85 3.07
CA ILE A 34 -15.64 -17.26 3.45
C ILE A 34 -17.13 -17.61 3.46
N ASP A 35 -17.97 -16.71 3.94
CA ASP A 35 -19.43 -16.87 3.98
C ASP A 35 -20.09 -16.73 2.59
N GLY A 36 -19.33 -16.42 1.55
CA GLY A 36 -19.83 -16.22 0.20
C GLY A 36 -20.68 -14.95 0.02
N LYS A 37 -20.56 -13.97 0.94
CA LYS A 37 -21.28 -12.68 0.85
C LYS A 37 -20.71 -11.77 -0.23
N ILE A 38 -19.43 -11.92 -0.52
CA ILE A 38 -18.72 -11.23 -1.57
C ILE A 38 -17.72 -12.22 -2.21
N ALA A 39 -17.55 -12.15 -3.52
CA ALA A 39 -16.53 -12.92 -4.21
C ALA A 39 -15.12 -12.42 -3.80
N ALA A 40 -14.14 -13.30 -3.76
CA ALA A 40 -12.80 -12.95 -3.33
C ALA A 40 -12.21 -11.83 -4.20
N GLU A 41 -12.38 -11.94 -5.52
CA GLU A 41 -11.94 -10.98 -6.53
C GLU A 41 -12.60 -9.62 -6.44
N ASP A 42 -13.82 -9.54 -5.88
CA ASP A 42 -14.57 -8.29 -5.70
C ASP A 42 -14.37 -7.67 -4.31
N SER A 43 -13.61 -8.34 -3.44
CA SER A 43 -13.42 -7.90 -2.07
C SER A 43 -12.47 -6.71 -1.95
N VAL A 44 -12.65 -5.91 -0.89
CA VAL A 44 -11.71 -4.84 -0.51
C VAL A 44 -10.30 -5.40 -0.30
N LEU A 45 -10.20 -6.61 0.25
CA LEU A 45 -8.92 -7.27 0.53
C LEU A 45 -8.13 -7.60 -0.74
N HIS A 46 -8.83 -7.97 -1.83
CA HIS A 46 -8.18 -8.26 -3.11
C HIS A 46 -7.58 -6.99 -3.74
N HIS A 47 -8.27 -5.87 -3.61
CA HIS A 47 -7.89 -4.62 -4.25
C HIS A 47 -7.06 -3.67 -3.39
N ALA A 48 -6.93 -3.93 -2.10
CA ALA A 48 -6.08 -3.13 -1.22
C ALA A 48 -4.58 -3.29 -1.56
N PRO A 49 -3.75 -2.26 -1.36
CA PRO A 49 -4.12 -0.93 -0.89
C PRO A 49 -4.67 -0.03 -2.00
N HIS A 50 -5.50 0.96 -1.63
CA HIS A 50 -6.05 1.94 -2.55
C HIS A 50 -5.19 3.19 -2.58
N THR A 51 -4.82 3.64 -3.77
CA THR A 51 -4.06 4.88 -3.96
C THR A 51 -4.99 6.08 -4.04
N ILE A 52 -4.42 7.28 -3.97
CA ILE A 52 -5.19 8.52 -4.17
C ILE A 52 -5.78 8.59 -5.58
N GLU A 53 -5.09 8.04 -6.58
CA GLU A 53 -5.55 7.97 -7.97
C GLU A 53 -6.75 7.04 -8.13
N ASP A 54 -6.72 5.86 -7.48
CA ASP A 54 -7.87 4.96 -7.43
C ASP A 54 -9.11 5.66 -6.87
N ILE A 55 -8.93 6.47 -5.84
CA ILE A 55 -10.00 7.14 -5.11
C ILE A 55 -10.58 8.31 -5.91
N ALA A 56 -9.72 9.09 -6.57
CA ALA A 56 -10.10 10.27 -7.33
C ALA A 56 -10.65 9.94 -8.72
N GLY A 57 -10.28 8.78 -9.27
CA GLY A 57 -10.68 8.31 -10.59
C GLY A 57 -12.08 7.69 -10.65
N GLU A 58 -12.35 6.94 -11.70
CA GLU A 58 -13.54 6.11 -11.79
C GLU A 58 -13.53 5.02 -10.73
N TRP A 59 -14.71 4.61 -10.28
CA TRP A 59 -14.84 3.61 -9.22
C TRP A 59 -15.57 2.36 -9.69
N PRO A 60 -14.90 1.45 -10.39
CA PRO A 60 -15.49 0.21 -10.89
C PRO A 60 -15.46 -0.92 -9.85
N ARG A 61 -15.70 -0.61 -8.57
CA ARG A 61 -15.63 -1.57 -7.48
C ARG A 61 -17.02 -1.92 -6.94
N ALA A 62 -17.20 -3.15 -6.46
CA ALA A 62 -18.45 -3.61 -5.87
C ALA A 62 -18.75 -3.01 -4.48
N TYR A 63 -17.80 -2.33 -3.87
CA TYR A 63 -17.91 -1.68 -2.57
C TYR A 63 -17.74 -0.15 -2.70
N THR A 64 -18.13 0.58 -1.66
CA THR A 64 -18.09 2.04 -1.67
C THR A 64 -16.67 2.58 -1.46
N ARG A 65 -16.40 3.80 -1.98
CA ARG A 65 -15.17 4.54 -1.67
C ARG A 65 -14.98 4.70 -0.16
N GLU A 66 -16.05 4.96 0.57
CA GLU A 66 -15.98 5.11 2.01
C GLU A 66 -15.45 3.85 2.70
N LYS A 67 -15.92 2.65 2.29
CA LYS A 67 -15.41 1.37 2.80
C LYS A 67 -13.93 1.18 2.47
N ALA A 68 -13.50 1.60 1.29
CA ALA A 68 -12.09 1.54 0.88
C ALA A 68 -11.18 2.47 1.68
N LEU A 69 -11.65 3.70 1.93
CA LEU A 69 -10.87 4.76 2.58
C LEU A 69 -10.81 4.63 4.10
N PHE A 70 -11.92 4.27 4.68
CA PHE A 70 -12.14 4.31 6.14
C PHE A 70 -12.72 3.00 6.65
N PRO A 71 -12.04 1.86 6.43
CA PRO A 71 -12.50 0.56 6.92
C PRO A 71 -12.68 0.56 8.44
N VAL A 72 -11.90 1.36 9.17
CA VAL A 72 -12.06 1.63 10.60
C VAL A 72 -12.20 3.12 10.86
N ALA A 73 -13.03 3.49 11.83
CA ALA A 73 -13.39 4.89 12.08
C ALA A 73 -12.17 5.78 12.44
N THR A 74 -11.17 5.22 13.07
CA THR A 74 -9.92 5.90 13.47
C THR A 74 -9.16 6.47 12.29
N LEU A 75 -9.28 5.86 11.10
CA LEU A 75 -8.60 6.31 9.87
C LEU A 75 -9.09 7.66 9.36
N ARG A 76 -10.31 8.10 9.67
CA ARG A 76 -10.82 9.40 9.21
C ARG A 76 -9.93 10.58 9.59
N LYS A 77 -9.16 10.45 10.64
CA LYS A 77 -8.25 11.52 11.13
C LYS A 77 -6.78 11.29 10.77
N ARG A 78 -6.42 10.09 10.37
CA ARG A 78 -5.01 9.68 10.21
C ARG A 78 -4.79 8.74 9.04
N ALA A 79 -5.64 8.80 8.00
CA ALA A 79 -5.45 7.97 6.82
C ALA A 79 -4.15 8.35 6.09
N TYR A 80 -3.40 7.34 5.72
CA TYR A 80 -2.30 7.44 4.76
C TYR A 80 -2.66 6.62 3.53
N TYR A 81 -2.53 7.23 2.38
CA TYR A 81 -2.78 6.58 1.10
C TYR A 81 -1.45 6.27 0.44
N PRO A 82 -1.12 5.00 0.21
CA PRO A 82 0.13 4.65 -0.44
C PRO A 82 0.15 5.17 -1.88
N PRO A 83 1.34 5.54 -2.39
CA PRO A 83 1.48 6.03 -3.76
C PRO A 83 1.34 4.93 -4.81
N VAL A 84 1.47 3.66 -4.40
CA VAL A 84 1.44 2.49 -5.28
C VAL A 84 0.42 1.48 -4.76
N SER A 85 -0.40 0.97 -5.67
CA SER A 85 -1.34 -0.11 -5.43
C SER A 85 -0.63 -1.46 -5.29
N ARG A 86 -1.37 -2.57 -5.31
CA ARG A 86 -0.80 -3.91 -5.24
C ARG A 86 0.13 -4.17 -6.43
N ILE A 87 1.35 -4.59 -6.13
CA ILE A 87 2.36 -4.96 -7.13
C ILE A 87 2.44 -6.49 -7.28
N ASP A 88 2.80 -6.94 -8.48
CA ASP A 88 3.24 -8.32 -8.70
C ASP A 88 4.74 -8.42 -8.45
N ALA A 89 5.11 -8.73 -7.20
CA ALA A 89 6.51 -8.83 -6.80
C ALA A 89 7.24 -9.96 -7.55
N VAL A 90 6.56 -11.06 -7.86
CA VAL A 90 7.16 -12.19 -8.59
C VAL A 90 7.48 -11.79 -10.03
N PHE A 91 6.58 -11.05 -10.68
CA PHE A 91 6.85 -10.52 -12.01
C PHE A 91 8.02 -9.53 -11.96
N GLY A 92 8.04 -8.60 -11.00
CA GLY A 92 9.11 -7.63 -10.82
C GLY A 92 10.48 -8.28 -10.64
N ASP A 93 10.56 -9.30 -9.79
CA ASP A 93 11.81 -10.02 -9.53
C ASP A 93 12.36 -10.76 -10.77
N ARG A 94 11.45 -11.21 -11.65
CA ARG A 94 11.83 -11.92 -12.88
C ARG A 94 12.08 -11.00 -14.08
N ASN A 95 11.61 -9.76 -14.01
CA ASN A 95 11.70 -8.79 -15.10
C ASN A 95 12.35 -7.51 -14.60
N LEU A 96 13.60 -7.63 -14.18
CA LEU A 96 14.39 -6.50 -13.70
C LEU A 96 14.60 -5.49 -14.83
N VAL A 97 14.23 -4.23 -14.58
CA VAL A 97 14.53 -3.10 -15.46
C VAL A 97 15.56 -2.23 -14.74
N CYS A 98 16.79 -2.22 -15.24
CA CYS A 98 17.82 -1.32 -14.76
C CYS A 98 17.70 0.01 -15.51
N THR A 99 17.35 1.08 -14.79
CA THR A 99 17.26 2.44 -15.32
C THR A 99 18.49 3.29 -14.97
N CYS A 100 19.48 2.68 -14.31
CA CYS A 100 20.72 3.38 -14.01
C CYS A 100 21.48 3.67 -15.30
N ALA A 101 21.81 4.93 -15.52
CA ALA A 101 22.71 5.31 -16.61
C ALA A 101 24.08 4.65 -16.43
N PRO A 102 24.78 4.30 -17.54
CA PRO A 102 26.14 3.82 -17.46
C PRO A 102 27.02 4.84 -16.73
N ILE A 103 28.06 4.35 -16.04
CA ILE A 103 28.91 5.21 -15.20
C ILE A 103 29.60 6.31 -16.03
N GLU A 104 29.80 6.09 -17.30
CA GLU A 104 30.38 7.01 -18.25
C GLU A 104 29.54 8.30 -18.42
N GLU A 105 28.21 8.20 -18.32
CA GLU A 105 27.32 9.35 -18.40
C GLU A 105 27.48 10.27 -17.17
N TYR A 106 27.76 9.70 -16.01
CA TYR A 106 28.03 10.49 -14.81
C TYR A 106 29.41 11.13 -14.81
N ALA A 107 30.40 10.50 -15.43
CA ALA A 107 31.75 11.06 -15.56
C ALA A 107 31.78 12.33 -16.43
N ILE A 108 30.99 12.38 -17.50
CA ILE A 108 30.91 13.55 -18.41
C ILE A 108 30.30 14.78 -17.71
N SER A 109 29.37 14.60 -16.77
CA SER A 109 28.75 15.70 -16.05
C SER A 109 29.67 16.37 -15.02
N LEU A 110 30.66 15.65 -14.51
CA LEU A 110 31.64 16.18 -13.54
C LEU A 110 32.66 17.12 -14.20
N ASP A 111 32.97 16.91 -15.48
CA ASP A 111 33.92 17.74 -16.22
C ASP A 111 33.27 19.05 -16.73
N ALA A 112 31.96 19.11 -16.85
CA ALA A 112 31.25 20.28 -17.33
C ALA A 112 31.09 21.41 -16.27
N ASP A 113 31.13 21.06 -14.99
CA ASP A 113 30.97 22.03 -13.88
C ASP A 113 32.30 22.66 -13.41
N THR A 114 33.45 22.31 -14.05
CA THR A 114 34.77 22.77 -13.64
C THR A 114 35.28 23.95 -14.43
N VAL A 115 34.50 24.58 -15.31
CA VAL A 115 34.95 25.76 -16.08
C VAL A 115 33.98 26.92 -15.90
N THR A 116 34.06 27.62 -14.77
CA THR A 116 33.90 29.06 -14.68
C THR A 116 34.36 29.55 -13.30
N VAL A 117 35.60 29.88 -13.19
CA VAL A 117 36.09 30.88 -12.21
C VAL A 117 36.57 32.08 -13.01
#